data_7cbcf8d2740651050db2966fa112e728
#
_entry.id   7cbcf8d2740651050db2966fa112e728
#
_cell.length_a   1.000
_cell.length_b   1.000
_cell.length_c   1.000
_cell.angle_alpha   90.00
_cell.angle_beta   90.00
_cell.angle_gamma   90.00
#
_symmetry.space_group_name_H-M   'P 1'
#
loop_
_entity.id
_entity.type
_entity.pdbx_description
1 polymer ?
#
loop_
_entity_poly.entity_id
_entity_poly.type
_entity_poly.pdbx_seq_one_letter_code
_entity_poly.pdbx_strand_id
1 'polypeptide(L)'
;MGLSAEQVAQSVSLALRGVNLRTYRSAEQGELLIRLIYDERISKSLSELSALPVAAVAGVSIPLSQLAELKVVPRLQSIRRFNRETGVALQLALNKDISMEDARKEISNLMQQVQLPDGYRWSFQGGFVRQNEEQQVMIVNMLLALAMIYIVMAALFESLLMPNAVIGSLLFSFVGVFWTFFITGTGMGVMGMIGMLVLMGIVVNNGIVLVDRINQDRQLLPDLALKTLIIEACTARLKPILMTVSTTVLGLVPLALGSTAIGGNGPSYAPMAIAIIGGLLFSTLTSLLLVPLNYYGLVKLRSATGNLVARSRLWQRRLLRQA
;
A
#
# COMPACT_ATOMS: atom_id res chain seq x y z
N MET A 1 -41.03 54.08 2.85
CA MET A 1 -39.61 54.39 3.17
C MET A 1 -38.70 54.38 1.94
N GLY A 2 -39.16 54.06 0.72
CA GLY A 2 -38.40 54.12 -0.53
C GLY A 2 -37.21 53.19 -0.67
N LEU A 3 -37.06 52.22 0.25
CA LEU A 3 -35.98 51.22 0.22
C LEU A 3 -36.41 49.98 -0.56
N SER A 4 -35.59 49.55 -1.52
CA SER A 4 -35.83 48.29 -2.21
C SER A 4 -35.20 47.11 -1.45
N ALA A 5 -35.81 45.93 -1.56
CA ALA A 5 -35.25 44.71 -0.98
C ALA A 5 -33.82 44.40 -1.50
N GLU A 6 -33.53 44.82 -2.72
CA GLU A 6 -32.24 44.66 -3.35
C GLU A 6 -31.15 45.52 -2.68
N GLN A 7 -31.44 46.74 -2.29
CA GLN A 7 -30.51 47.59 -1.56
C GLN A 7 -30.19 47.04 -0.17
N VAL A 8 -31.20 46.49 0.52
CA VAL A 8 -30.97 45.78 1.80
C VAL A 8 -30.10 44.57 1.61
N ALA A 9 -30.37 43.75 0.60
CA ALA A 9 -29.58 42.56 0.29
C ALA A 9 -28.12 42.86 -0.09
N GLN A 10 -27.91 43.95 -0.85
CA GLN A 10 -26.55 44.41 -1.19
C GLN A 10 -25.78 44.86 0.04
N SER A 11 -26.39 45.60 0.96
CA SER A 11 -25.78 46.04 2.20
C SER A 11 -25.41 44.88 3.11
N VAL A 12 -26.28 43.86 3.24
CA VAL A 12 -26.00 42.64 3.98
C VAL A 12 -24.89 41.82 3.30
N SER A 13 -24.89 41.71 1.98
CA SER A 13 -23.84 41.02 1.23
C SER A 13 -22.48 41.70 1.40
N LEU A 14 -22.42 43.02 1.38
CA LEU A 14 -21.22 43.79 1.63
C LEU A 14 -20.70 43.55 3.07
N ALA A 15 -21.61 43.55 4.06
CA ALA A 15 -21.23 43.33 5.45
C ALA A 15 -20.66 41.90 5.70
N LEU A 16 -21.22 40.88 5.03
CA LEU A 16 -20.81 39.49 5.24
C LEU A 16 -19.64 39.03 4.37
N ARG A 17 -19.59 39.49 3.13
CA ARG A 17 -18.62 39.01 2.13
C ARG A 17 -17.59 40.05 1.73
N GLY A 18 -17.86 41.33 1.97
CA GLY A 18 -17.11 42.44 1.40
C GLY A 18 -17.29 42.56 -0.10
N VAL A 19 -16.65 43.54 -0.71
CA VAL A 19 -16.63 43.75 -2.16
C VAL A 19 -15.20 43.97 -2.63
N ASN A 20 -14.86 43.37 -3.73
CA ASN A 20 -13.60 43.63 -4.41
C ASN A 20 -13.72 44.90 -5.21
N LEU A 21 -12.91 45.87 -4.92
CA LEU A 21 -12.80 47.12 -5.68
C LEU A 21 -11.91 46.89 -6.91
N ARG A 22 -11.70 47.93 -7.68
CA ARG A 22 -10.80 47.87 -8.83
C ARG A 22 -9.38 47.57 -8.38
N THR A 23 -8.66 46.77 -9.15
CA THR A 23 -7.25 46.52 -8.93
C THR A 23 -6.44 47.81 -9.02
N TYR A 24 -5.61 48.02 -8.03
CA TYR A 24 -4.64 49.12 -8.02
C TYR A 24 -3.31 48.62 -8.57
N ARG A 25 -2.77 49.31 -9.56
CA ARG A 25 -1.47 48.98 -10.15
C ARG A 25 -0.39 49.82 -9.50
N SER A 26 0.42 49.18 -8.67
CA SER A 26 1.59 49.79 -8.06
C SER A 26 2.82 49.64 -8.96
N ALA A 27 3.68 50.64 -9.02
CA ALA A 27 4.93 50.54 -9.77
C ALA A 27 5.94 49.54 -9.16
N GLU A 28 5.85 49.28 -7.84
CA GLU A 28 6.78 48.42 -7.12
C GLU A 28 6.24 47.00 -6.86
N GLN A 29 4.92 46.85 -6.67
CA GLN A 29 4.29 45.57 -6.23
C GLN A 29 3.36 44.94 -7.30
N GLY A 30 3.25 45.55 -8.46
CA GLY A 30 2.37 45.04 -9.53
C GLY A 30 0.88 45.35 -9.27
N GLU A 31 -0.02 44.40 -9.62
CA GLU A 31 -1.46 44.56 -9.43
C GLU A 31 -1.89 44.14 -8.02
N LEU A 32 -2.44 45.09 -7.27
CA LEU A 32 -2.98 44.88 -5.93
C LEU A 32 -4.51 44.84 -5.96
N LEU A 33 -5.07 43.78 -5.37
CA LEU A 33 -6.52 43.65 -5.19
C LEU A 33 -6.95 44.41 -3.93
N ILE A 34 -7.78 45.43 -4.09
CA ILE A 34 -8.36 46.15 -2.97
C ILE A 34 -9.69 45.50 -2.62
N ARG A 35 -9.85 45.04 -1.38
CA ARG A 35 -11.11 44.48 -0.87
C ARG A 35 -11.65 45.39 0.26
N LEU A 36 -12.87 45.83 0.08
CA LEU A 36 -13.61 46.57 1.11
C LEU A 36 -14.36 45.55 1.98
N ILE A 37 -14.08 45.57 3.26
CA ILE A 37 -14.75 44.70 4.26
C ILE A 37 -15.20 45.55 5.45
N TYR A 38 -16.28 45.13 6.08
CA TYR A 38 -16.66 45.63 7.39
C TYR A 38 -15.79 45.01 8.49
N ASP A 39 -15.86 45.53 9.72
CA ASP A 39 -15.17 44.89 10.88
C ASP A 39 -15.64 43.43 11.01
N GLU A 40 -14.69 42.55 11.25
CA GLU A 40 -14.97 41.10 11.37
C GLU A 40 -15.99 40.75 12.45
N ARG A 41 -16.20 41.62 13.45
CA ARG A 41 -17.20 41.41 14.50
C ARG A 41 -18.58 41.32 13.91
N ILE A 42 -18.90 42.14 12.90
CA ILE A 42 -20.24 42.18 12.26
C ILE A 42 -20.55 40.86 11.56
N SER A 43 -19.55 40.22 10.95
CA SER A 43 -19.76 38.93 10.28
C SER A 43 -19.82 37.73 11.24
N LYS A 44 -19.32 37.89 12.46
CA LYS A 44 -19.23 36.80 13.46
C LYS A 44 -20.36 36.86 14.52
N SER A 45 -21.03 37.97 14.67
CA SER A 45 -22.07 38.17 15.68
C SER A 45 -23.44 38.53 15.06
N LEU A 46 -24.47 37.73 15.38
CA LEU A 46 -25.84 37.98 14.91
C LEU A 46 -26.38 39.28 15.48
N SER A 47 -26.04 39.65 16.71
CA SER A 47 -26.44 40.87 17.36
C SER A 47 -25.85 42.12 16.67
N GLU A 48 -24.57 42.08 16.29
CA GLU A 48 -23.93 43.17 15.58
C GLU A 48 -24.44 43.29 14.13
N LEU A 49 -24.70 42.17 13.46
CA LEU A 49 -25.33 42.16 12.15
C LEU A 49 -26.75 42.72 12.20
N SER A 50 -27.51 42.43 13.26
CA SER A 50 -28.88 42.97 13.44
C SER A 50 -28.90 44.50 13.67
N ALA A 51 -27.86 45.04 14.28
CA ALA A 51 -27.68 46.47 14.51
C ALA A 51 -27.05 47.21 13.32
N LEU A 52 -26.69 46.51 12.23
CA LEU A 52 -26.04 47.09 11.06
C LEU A 52 -26.94 48.20 10.45
N PRO A 53 -26.46 49.43 10.27
CA PRO A 53 -27.20 50.49 9.59
C PRO A 53 -27.22 50.20 8.09
N VAL A 54 -28.43 49.95 7.58
CA VAL A 54 -28.63 49.62 6.15
C VAL A 54 -29.01 50.82 5.33
N ALA A 55 -29.71 51.78 5.93
CA ALA A 55 -30.14 52.99 5.26
C ALA A 55 -30.23 54.16 6.23
N ALA A 56 -30.18 55.38 5.69
CA ALA A 56 -30.50 56.58 6.41
C ALA A 56 -31.68 57.29 5.72
N VAL A 57 -32.77 57.51 6.45
CA VAL A 57 -33.93 58.26 5.97
C VAL A 57 -34.05 59.51 6.82
N ALA A 58 -34.07 60.66 6.19
CA ALA A 58 -34.10 61.97 6.85
C ALA A 58 -33.00 62.17 7.96
N GLY A 59 -31.83 61.61 7.78
CA GLY A 59 -30.69 61.69 8.74
C GLY A 59 -30.75 60.68 9.89
N VAL A 60 -31.81 59.82 9.96
CA VAL A 60 -31.94 58.75 10.96
C VAL A 60 -31.47 57.44 10.36
N SER A 61 -30.50 56.80 11.01
CA SER A 61 -29.98 55.47 10.59
C SER A 61 -30.98 54.37 10.97
N ILE A 62 -31.34 53.53 10.00
CA ILE A 62 -32.27 52.40 10.18
C ILE A 62 -31.46 51.10 10.28
N PRO A 63 -31.49 50.39 11.43
CA PRO A 63 -30.81 49.12 11.58
C PRO A 63 -31.54 48.00 10.85
N LEU A 64 -30.77 46.96 10.47
CA LEU A 64 -31.31 45.79 9.73
C LEU A 64 -32.45 45.08 10.47
N SER A 65 -32.40 45.03 11.81
CA SER A 65 -33.45 44.45 12.65
C SER A 65 -34.83 45.05 12.49
N GLN A 66 -34.94 46.32 12.03
CA GLN A 66 -36.21 46.97 11.75
C GLN A 66 -36.76 46.67 10.34
N LEU A 67 -35.89 46.16 9.44
CA LEU A 67 -36.23 45.91 8.04
C LEU A 67 -36.40 44.44 7.73
N ALA A 68 -35.72 43.56 8.48
CA ALA A 68 -35.69 42.11 8.22
C ALA A 68 -35.56 41.31 9.51
N GLU A 69 -36.19 40.11 9.53
CA GLU A 69 -35.98 39.11 10.58
C GLU A 69 -34.77 38.24 10.24
N LEU A 70 -33.83 38.19 11.19
CA LEU A 70 -32.60 37.36 11.04
C LEU A 70 -32.82 36.01 11.69
N LYS A 71 -32.73 34.94 10.91
CA LYS A 71 -32.82 33.56 11.39
C LYS A 71 -31.55 32.77 11.02
N VAL A 72 -30.96 32.08 11.97
CA VAL A 72 -29.92 31.14 11.70
C VAL A 72 -30.54 29.80 11.33
N VAL A 73 -30.36 29.39 10.09
CA VAL A 73 -30.85 28.09 9.58
C VAL A 73 -29.68 27.21 9.24
N PRO A 74 -29.69 25.93 9.68
CA PRO A 74 -28.68 24.97 9.26
C PRO A 74 -28.77 24.76 7.74
N ARG A 75 -27.68 24.97 7.04
CA ARG A 75 -27.61 24.79 5.60
C ARG A 75 -26.57 23.70 5.27
N LEU A 76 -26.99 22.73 4.49
CA LEU A 76 -26.06 21.79 3.88
C LEU A 76 -25.22 22.53 2.82
N GLN A 77 -23.92 22.62 3.02
CA GLN A 77 -22.99 23.25 2.06
C GLN A 77 -22.94 22.49 0.74
N SER A 78 -23.04 21.17 0.81
CA SER A 78 -23.04 20.31 -0.37
C SER A 78 -23.85 19.05 -0.11
N ILE A 79 -24.57 18.59 -1.12
CA ILE A 79 -25.22 17.29 -1.12
C ILE A 79 -24.28 16.31 -1.82
N ARG A 80 -23.63 15.45 -1.04
CA ARG A 80 -22.75 14.43 -1.58
C ARG A 80 -23.55 13.19 -1.97
N ARG A 81 -23.22 12.62 -3.11
CA ARG A 81 -23.81 11.37 -3.58
C ARG A 81 -22.71 10.34 -3.76
N PHE A 82 -22.96 9.14 -3.22
CA PHE A 82 -22.10 7.98 -3.36
C PHE A 82 -22.89 6.92 -4.11
N ASN A 83 -22.38 6.44 -5.21
CA ASN A 83 -23.08 5.48 -6.08
C ASN A 83 -24.51 5.92 -6.43
N ARG A 84 -24.73 7.21 -6.75
CA ARG A 84 -26.01 7.87 -7.07
C ARG A 84 -26.98 8.05 -5.89
N GLU A 85 -26.63 7.60 -4.69
CA GLU A 85 -27.42 7.78 -3.46
C GLU A 85 -26.88 8.94 -2.63
N THR A 86 -27.78 9.71 -2.03
CA THR A 86 -27.38 10.80 -1.13
C THR A 86 -26.87 10.20 0.18
N GLY A 87 -25.69 10.67 0.62
CA GLY A 87 -25.09 10.17 1.86
C GLY A 87 -24.27 11.23 2.59
N VAL A 88 -24.04 10.96 3.86
CA VAL A 88 -23.16 11.73 4.74
C VAL A 88 -21.92 10.90 5.02
N ALA A 89 -20.73 11.48 4.77
CA ALA A 89 -19.47 10.85 5.11
C ALA A 89 -19.03 11.31 6.51
N LEU A 90 -18.86 10.37 7.42
CA LEU A 90 -18.22 10.59 8.71
C LEU A 90 -16.73 10.31 8.55
N GLN A 91 -15.89 11.29 8.87
CA GLN A 91 -14.44 11.14 8.86
C GLN A 91 -13.96 10.97 10.29
N LEU A 92 -13.25 9.88 10.53
CA LEU A 92 -12.68 9.56 11.83
C LEU A 92 -11.15 9.68 11.74
N ALA A 93 -10.56 10.43 12.64
CA ALA A 93 -9.12 10.46 12.85
C ALA A 93 -8.78 9.40 13.90
N LEU A 94 -7.99 8.40 13.51
CA LEU A 94 -7.54 7.36 14.42
C LEU A 94 -6.33 7.84 15.23
N ASN A 95 -6.29 7.45 16.49
CA ASN A 95 -5.10 7.64 17.32
C ASN A 95 -3.97 6.73 16.81
N LYS A 96 -2.72 7.13 17.02
CA LYS A 96 -1.53 6.39 16.52
C LYS A 96 -1.43 4.95 17.02
N ASP A 97 -2.04 4.68 18.17
CA ASP A 97 -1.98 3.37 18.84
C ASP A 97 -3.07 2.39 18.38
N ILE A 98 -4.03 2.84 17.56
CA ILE A 98 -5.16 2.02 17.11
C ILE A 98 -4.92 1.62 15.65
N SER A 99 -4.91 0.30 15.41
CA SER A 99 -4.80 -0.20 14.04
C SER A 99 -6.08 0.05 13.26
N MET A 100 -5.97 0.22 11.93
CA MET A 100 -7.12 0.38 11.05
C MET A 100 -8.08 -0.82 11.14
N GLU A 101 -7.55 -2.01 11.37
CA GLU A 101 -8.34 -3.24 11.46
C GLU A 101 -9.14 -3.32 12.76
N ASP A 102 -8.55 -2.92 13.89
CA ASP A 102 -9.24 -2.87 15.18
C ASP A 102 -10.33 -1.80 15.17
N ALA A 103 -10.03 -0.62 14.63
CA ALA A 103 -11.03 0.43 14.43
C ALA A 103 -12.21 -0.05 13.56
N ARG A 104 -11.93 -0.80 12.49
CA ARG A 104 -12.96 -1.38 11.63
C ARG A 104 -13.87 -2.34 12.40
N LYS A 105 -13.29 -3.24 13.21
CA LYS A 105 -14.04 -4.19 14.02
C LYS A 105 -14.93 -3.47 15.03
N GLU A 106 -14.37 -2.47 15.71
CA GLU A 106 -15.09 -1.70 16.71
C GLU A 106 -16.23 -0.90 16.10
N ILE A 107 -16.00 -0.20 14.99
CA ILE A 107 -17.03 0.52 14.25
C ILE A 107 -18.13 -0.43 13.75
N SER A 108 -17.76 -1.61 13.23
CA SER A 108 -18.74 -2.61 12.81
C SER A 108 -19.63 -3.06 13.94
N ASN A 109 -19.06 -3.32 15.13
CA ASN A 109 -19.82 -3.73 16.31
C ASN A 109 -20.76 -2.62 16.81
N LEU A 110 -20.29 -1.37 16.81
CA LEU A 110 -21.12 -0.22 17.17
C LEU A 110 -22.27 -0.02 16.19
N MET A 111 -22.00 -0.12 14.90
CA MET A 111 -23.02 0.08 13.86
C MET A 111 -24.07 -1.02 13.80
N GLN A 112 -23.76 -2.23 14.29
CA GLN A 112 -24.76 -3.29 14.45
C GLN A 112 -25.77 -2.99 15.57
N GLN A 113 -25.41 -2.16 16.53
CA GLN A 113 -26.29 -1.75 17.65
C GLN A 113 -27.15 -0.53 17.30
N VAL A 114 -26.79 0.21 16.22
CA VAL A 114 -27.51 1.40 15.78
C VAL A 114 -28.68 0.98 14.89
N GLN A 115 -29.90 1.30 15.31
CA GLN A 115 -31.09 1.13 14.48
C GLN A 115 -31.18 2.30 13.50
N LEU A 116 -30.91 2.00 12.24
CA LEU A 116 -31.06 2.99 11.16
C LEU A 116 -32.53 3.02 10.70
N PRO A 117 -33.07 4.20 10.33
CA PRO A 117 -34.39 4.30 9.71
C PRO A 117 -34.48 3.51 8.41
N ASP A 118 -35.71 3.13 8.02
CA ASP A 118 -35.96 2.41 6.78
C ASP A 118 -35.39 3.14 5.57
N GLY A 119 -34.67 2.42 4.72
CA GLY A 119 -34.00 2.97 3.53
C GLY A 119 -32.61 3.55 3.79
N TYR A 120 -32.14 3.62 5.04
CA TYR A 120 -30.77 4.01 5.34
C TYR A 120 -29.86 2.79 5.46
N ARG A 121 -28.66 2.93 4.93
CA ARG A 121 -27.60 1.93 5.05
C ARG A 121 -26.27 2.60 5.33
N TRP A 122 -25.41 1.94 6.03
CA TRP A 122 -24.06 2.39 6.24
C TRP A 122 -23.07 1.51 5.50
N SER A 123 -21.95 2.05 5.10
CA SER A 123 -20.85 1.31 4.49
C SER A 123 -19.54 2.01 4.76
N PHE A 124 -18.48 1.23 4.87
CA PHE A 124 -17.13 1.79 4.88
C PHE A 124 -16.80 2.40 3.52
N GLN A 125 -16.09 3.53 3.56
CA GLN A 125 -15.60 4.21 2.36
C GLN A 125 -14.16 4.70 2.59
N GLY A 126 -13.52 5.18 1.52
CA GLY A 126 -12.18 5.73 1.60
C GLY A 126 -11.12 4.68 1.93
N GLY A 127 -10.30 4.94 2.94
CA GLY A 127 -9.17 4.09 3.31
C GLY A 127 -9.54 2.63 3.63
N PHE A 128 -10.67 2.39 4.28
CA PHE A 128 -11.10 1.04 4.65
C PHE A 128 -11.44 0.14 3.45
N VAL A 129 -12.10 0.70 2.41
CA VAL A 129 -12.45 -0.05 1.20
C VAL A 129 -11.21 -0.21 0.33
N ARG A 130 -10.48 0.88 0.13
CA ARG A 130 -9.26 0.89 -0.68
C ARG A 130 -8.23 -0.11 -0.16
N GLN A 131 -8.02 -0.20 1.14
CA GLN A 131 -7.07 -1.14 1.73
C GLN A 131 -7.41 -2.61 1.41
N ASN A 132 -8.69 -2.99 1.46
CA ASN A 132 -9.09 -4.35 1.12
C ASN A 132 -8.92 -4.66 -0.37
N GLU A 133 -9.32 -3.72 -1.23
CA GLU A 133 -9.14 -3.86 -2.68
C GLU A 133 -7.64 -3.95 -3.04
N GLU A 134 -6.81 -3.10 -2.46
CA GLU A 134 -5.37 -3.10 -2.67
C GLU A 134 -4.73 -4.41 -2.18
N GLN A 135 -5.17 -4.96 -1.04
CA GLN A 135 -4.68 -6.25 -0.55
C GLN A 135 -5.05 -7.40 -1.49
N GLN A 136 -6.28 -7.46 -1.99
CA GLN A 136 -6.70 -8.49 -2.95
C GLN A 136 -5.90 -8.40 -4.25
N VAL A 137 -5.72 -7.19 -4.78
CA VAL A 137 -4.89 -6.97 -5.97
C VAL A 137 -3.44 -7.39 -5.73
N MET A 138 -2.87 -7.12 -4.54
CA MET A 138 -1.52 -7.54 -4.20
C MET A 138 -1.37 -9.05 -4.12
N ILE A 139 -2.34 -9.78 -3.56
CA ILE A 139 -2.32 -11.25 -3.52
C ILE A 139 -2.33 -11.82 -4.94
N VAL A 140 -3.19 -11.31 -5.81
CA VAL A 140 -3.24 -11.73 -7.21
C VAL A 140 -1.92 -11.45 -7.93
N ASN A 141 -1.33 -10.27 -7.71
CA ASN A 141 -0.03 -9.90 -8.28
C ASN A 141 1.10 -10.81 -7.76
N MET A 142 1.09 -11.18 -6.48
CA MET A 142 2.07 -12.12 -5.92
C MET A 142 1.94 -13.52 -6.54
N LEU A 143 0.72 -14.02 -6.73
CA LEU A 143 0.49 -15.31 -7.41
C LEU A 143 0.93 -15.25 -8.87
N LEU A 144 0.61 -14.16 -9.57
CA LEU A 144 1.04 -13.96 -10.95
C LEU A 144 2.57 -13.88 -11.05
N ALA A 145 3.22 -13.13 -10.16
CA ALA A 145 4.68 -13.05 -10.12
C ALA A 145 5.31 -14.42 -9.86
N LEU A 146 4.76 -15.20 -8.92
CA LEU A 146 5.23 -16.56 -8.65
C LEU A 146 5.09 -17.46 -9.87
N ALA A 147 3.96 -17.40 -10.57
CA ALA A 147 3.73 -18.16 -11.81
C ALA A 147 4.72 -17.76 -12.91
N MET A 148 4.95 -16.47 -13.11
CA MET A 148 5.91 -15.97 -14.10
C MET A 148 7.34 -16.39 -13.76
N ILE A 149 7.74 -16.28 -12.49
CA ILE A 149 9.04 -16.75 -11.99
C ILE A 149 9.20 -18.26 -12.27
N TYR A 150 8.16 -19.05 -11.99
CA TYR A 150 8.20 -20.50 -12.25
C TYR A 150 8.40 -20.79 -13.73
N ILE A 151 7.65 -20.12 -14.62
CA ILE A 151 7.77 -20.30 -16.06
C ILE A 151 9.15 -19.94 -16.57
N VAL A 152 9.68 -18.79 -16.14
CA VAL A 152 11.04 -18.34 -16.54
C VAL A 152 12.09 -19.32 -16.05
N MET A 153 12.01 -19.79 -14.81
CA MET A 153 12.95 -20.78 -14.29
C MET A 153 12.83 -22.14 -15.01
N ALA A 154 11.60 -22.57 -15.31
CA ALA A 154 11.38 -23.82 -16.06
C ALA A 154 11.99 -23.76 -17.45
N ALA A 155 11.87 -22.61 -18.13
CA ALA A 155 12.51 -22.37 -19.42
C ALA A 155 14.05 -22.33 -19.33
N LEU A 156 14.58 -21.62 -18.31
CA LEU A 156 16.03 -21.46 -18.10
C LEU A 156 16.71 -22.79 -17.77
N PHE A 157 16.08 -23.61 -16.94
CA PHE A 157 16.65 -24.92 -16.51
C PHE A 157 16.23 -26.08 -17.42
N GLU A 158 15.43 -25.83 -18.45
CA GLU A 158 14.86 -26.88 -19.33
C GLU A 158 14.26 -28.04 -18.52
N SER A 159 13.67 -27.73 -17.35
CA SER A 159 13.17 -28.70 -16.39
C SER A 159 12.04 -28.13 -15.55
N LEU A 160 10.93 -28.87 -15.43
CA LEU A 160 9.83 -28.51 -14.53
C LEU A 160 10.12 -28.85 -13.05
N LEU A 161 11.14 -29.67 -12.76
CA LEU A 161 11.44 -30.08 -11.40
C LEU A 161 12.44 -29.12 -10.70
N MET A 162 13.39 -28.57 -11.44
CA MET A 162 14.45 -27.73 -10.87
C MET A 162 13.94 -26.43 -10.22
N PRO A 163 12.92 -25.74 -10.76
CA PRO A 163 12.34 -24.57 -10.10
C PRO A 163 11.86 -24.84 -8.68
N ASN A 164 11.39 -26.04 -8.38
CA ASN A 164 10.91 -26.38 -7.04
C ASN A 164 12.00 -26.33 -5.96
N ALA A 165 13.27 -26.52 -6.34
CA ALA A 165 14.37 -26.38 -5.40
C ALA A 165 14.51 -24.93 -4.89
N VAL A 166 14.25 -23.97 -5.77
CA VAL A 166 14.36 -22.53 -5.46
C VAL A 166 13.08 -22.02 -4.79
N ILE A 167 11.90 -22.43 -5.27
CA ILE A 167 10.61 -21.98 -4.70
C ILE A 167 10.45 -22.39 -3.24
N GLY A 168 11.00 -23.57 -2.86
CA GLY A 168 11.03 -23.97 -1.46
C GLY A 168 11.70 -22.93 -0.55
N SER A 169 12.77 -22.29 -0.99
CA SER A 169 13.46 -21.24 -0.21
C SER A 169 12.66 -19.94 -0.13
N LEU A 170 11.83 -19.65 -1.13
CA LEU A 170 10.98 -18.47 -1.14
C LEU A 170 9.95 -18.48 -0.02
N LEU A 171 9.35 -19.64 0.28
CA LEU A 171 8.39 -19.77 1.38
C LEU A 171 9.04 -19.39 2.73
N PHE A 172 10.30 -19.76 2.93
CA PHE A 172 11.03 -19.40 4.14
C PHE A 172 11.38 -17.91 4.19
N SER A 173 11.54 -17.24 3.05
CA SER A 173 11.75 -15.79 3.03
C SER A 173 10.54 -15.03 3.61
N PHE A 174 9.33 -15.50 3.33
CA PHE A 174 8.12 -14.91 3.92
C PHE A 174 8.08 -15.09 5.45
N VAL A 175 8.53 -16.25 5.95
CA VAL A 175 8.67 -16.44 7.41
C VAL A 175 9.59 -15.37 8.00
N GLY A 176 10.70 -15.06 7.32
CA GLY A 176 11.61 -13.98 7.72
C GLY A 176 10.95 -12.61 7.76
N VAL A 177 10.08 -12.29 6.78
CA VAL A 177 9.30 -11.04 6.77
C VAL A 177 8.37 -10.97 7.97
N PHE A 178 7.59 -12.02 8.24
CA PHE A 178 6.66 -12.06 9.38
C PHE A 178 7.38 -11.91 10.71
N TRP A 179 8.50 -12.60 10.90
CA TRP A 179 9.32 -12.47 12.11
C TRP A 179 9.85 -11.05 12.30
N THR A 180 10.32 -10.43 11.22
CA THR A 180 10.85 -9.06 11.29
C THR A 180 9.73 -8.06 11.59
N PHE A 181 8.56 -8.21 10.99
CA PHE A 181 7.39 -7.38 11.31
C PHE A 181 6.95 -7.54 12.77
N PHE A 182 6.97 -8.77 13.28
CA PHE A 182 6.66 -9.04 14.68
C PHE A 182 7.65 -8.37 15.63
N ILE A 183 8.96 -8.47 15.36
CA ILE A 183 10.03 -7.87 16.18
C ILE A 183 9.98 -6.34 16.14
N THR A 184 9.73 -5.77 14.96
CA THR A 184 9.71 -4.30 14.77
C THR A 184 8.37 -3.66 15.15
N GLY A 185 7.33 -4.45 15.42
CA GLY A 185 5.97 -3.94 15.65
C GLY A 185 5.34 -3.30 14.41
N THR A 186 5.85 -3.61 13.23
CA THR A 186 5.39 -3.00 11.98
C THR A 186 4.13 -3.70 11.47
N GLY A 187 3.06 -2.93 11.20
CA GLY A 187 1.83 -3.47 10.64
C GLY A 187 1.99 -3.92 9.18
N MET A 188 1.34 -5.03 8.81
CA MET A 188 1.35 -5.55 7.45
C MET A 188 0.38 -4.74 6.56
N GLY A 189 0.87 -3.64 6.01
CA GLY A 189 0.15 -2.81 5.04
C GLY A 189 0.55 -3.11 3.60
N VAL A 190 -0.04 -2.37 2.66
CA VAL A 190 0.24 -2.48 1.22
C VAL A 190 1.73 -2.32 0.91
N MET A 191 2.42 -1.39 1.59
CA MET A 191 3.87 -1.19 1.41
C MET A 191 4.69 -2.42 1.82
N GLY A 192 4.29 -3.13 2.88
CA GLY A 192 4.91 -4.40 3.25
C GLY A 192 4.69 -5.49 2.21
N MET A 193 3.50 -5.56 1.62
CA MET A 193 3.19 -6.51 0.54
C MET A 193 3.98 -6.20 -0.75
N ILE A 194 4.17 -4.93 -1.09
CA ILE A 194 5.07 -4.51 -2.18
C ILE A 194 6.50 -4.97 -1.87
N GLY A 195 6.95 -4.80 -0.62
CA GLY A 195 8.25 -5.31 -0.17
C GLY A 195 8.41 -6.82 -0.37
N MET A 196 7.38 -7.60 -0.04
CA MET A 196 7.37 -9.05 -0.30
C MET A 196 7.44 -9.39 -1.78
N LEU A 197 6.73 -8.63 -2.64
CA LEU A 197 6.77 -8.82 -4.09
C LEU A 197 8.19 -8.59 -4.65
N VAL A 198 8.84 -7.51 -4.24
CA VAL A 198 10.23 -7.19 -4.63
C VAL A 198 11.19 -8.25 -4.08
N LEU A 199 11.01 -8.66 -2.82
CA LEU A 199 11.80 -9.71 -2.18
C LEU A 199 11.77 -11.03 -2.96
N MET A 200 10.60 -11.42 -3.51
CA MET A 200 10.48 -12.64 -4.33
C MET A 200 11.50 -12.63 -5.49
N GLY A 201 11.61 -11.52 -6.20
CA GLY A 201 12.57 -11.40 -7.31
C GLY A 201 14.01 -11.50 -6.86
N ILE A 202 14.37 -10.86 -5.74
CA ILE A 202 15.75 -10.85 -5.21
C ILE A 202 16.16 -12.25 -4.71
N VAL A 203 15.28 -12.92 -3.96
CA VAL A 203 15.54 -14.25 -3.38
C VAL A 203 15.69 -15.30 -4.48
N VAL A 204 14.79 -15.26 -5.46
CA VAL A 204 14.82 -16.20 -6.59
C VAL A 204 16.10 -16.05 -7.41
N ASN A 205 16.54 -14.82 -7.66
CA ASN A 205 17.80 -14.58 -8.37
C ASN A 205 19.00 -15.26 -7.69
N ASN A 206 19.10 -15.16 -6.37
CA ASN A 206 20.16 -15.85 -5.61
C ASN A 206 20.07 -17.37 -5.74
N GLY A 207 18.86 -17.92 -5.71
CA GLY A 207 18.60 -19.35 -5.91
C GLY A 207 18.95 -19.84 -7.31
N ILE A 208 18.60 -19.08 -8.35
CA ILE A 208 18.92 -19.38 -9.76
C ILE A 208 20.43 -19.49 -9.94
N VAL A 209 21.19 -18.48 -9.49
CA VAL A 209 22.64 -18.43 -9.63
C VAL A 209 23.32 -19.60 -8.92
N LEU A 210 22.78 -20.06 -7.80
CA LEU A 210 23.31 -21.21 -7.07
C LEU A 210 23.03 -22.53 -7.82
N VAL A 211 21.79 -22.75 -8.27
CA VAL A 211 21.40 -23.96 -9.02
C VAL A 211 22.12 -24.02 -10.35
N ASP A 212 22.25 -22.91 -11.05
CA ASP A 212 22.97 -22.83 -12.31
C ASP A 212 24.45 -23.22 -12.13
N ARG A 213 25.11 -22.73 -11.07
CA ARG A 213 26.47 -23.11 -10.74
C ARG A 213 26.63 -24.62 -10.49
N ILE A 214 25.70 -25.20 -9.73
CA ILE A 214 25.71 -26.66 -9.49
C ILE A 214 25.56 -27.43 -10.80
N ASN A 215 24.68 -26.97 -11.71
CA ASN A 215 24.46 -27.60 -13.01
C ASN A 215 25.72 -27.49 -13.91
N GLN A 216 26.40 -26.34 -13.92
CA GLN A 216 27.64 -26.13 -14.68
C GLN A 216 28.76 -27.06 -14.15
N ASP A 217 28.98 -27.08 -12.83
CA ASP A 217 30.00 -27.92 -12.22
C ASP A 217 29.72 -29.41 -12.48
N ARG A 218 28.46 -29.84 -12.51
CA ARG A 218 28.04 -31.19 -12.85
C ARG A 218 28.32 -31.57 -14.29
N GLN A 219 28.27 -30.62 -15.22
CA GLN A 219 28.60 -30.86 -16.63
C GLN A 219 30.12 -30.92 -16.85
N LEU A 220 30.87 -30.07 -16.11
CA LEU A 220 32.32 -29.98 -16.24
C LEU A 220 33.08 -31.15 -15.53
N LEU A 221 32.51 -31.66 -14.44
CA LEU A 221 33.14 -32.65 -13.56
C LEU A 221 32.20 -33.84 -13.30
N PRO A 222 31.87 -34.64 -14.32
CA PRO A 222 30.86 -35.72 -14.22
C PRO A 222 31.29 -36.85 -13.26
N ASP A 223 32.59 -37.05 -13.02
CA ASP A 223 33.13 -38.12 -12.19
C ASP A 223 33.10 -37.79 -10.69
N LEU A 224 32.90 -36.55 -10.30
CA LEU A 224 32.81 -36.15 -8.91
C LEU A 224 31.50 -36.55 -8.26
N ALA A 225 31.56 -36.94 -6.99
CA ALA A 225 30.38 -37.24 -6.22
C ALA A 225 29.45 -35.99 -6.11
N LEU A 226 28.17 -36.17 -6.35
CA LEU A 226 27.16 -35.07 -6.34
C LEU A 226 27.21 -34.23 -5.06
N LYS A 227 27.48 -34.82 -3.91
CA LYS A 227 27.64 -34.11 -2.62
C LYS A 227 28.80 -33.13 -2.64
N THR A 228 29.96 -33.56 -3.16
CA THR A 228 31.18 -32.74 -3.26
C THR A 228 30.96 -31.56 -4.19
N LEU A 229 30.37 -31.80 -5.36
CA LEU A 229 30.00 -30.74 -6.32
C LEU A 229 29.09 -29.66 -5.71
N ILE A 230 28.08 -30.10 -4.96
CA ILE A 230 27.15 -29.16 -4.31
C ILE A 230 27.91 -28.33 -3.26
N ILE A 231 28.76 -28.90 -2.45
CA ILE A 231 29.55 -28.21 -1.42
C ILE A 231 30.48 -27.18 -2.06
N GLU A 232 31.19 -27.56 -3.12
CA GLU A 232 32.10 -26.68 -3.86
C GLU A 232 31.36 -25.50 -4.49
N ALA A 233 30.21 -25.74 -5.16
CA ALA A 233 29.39 -24.73 -5.75
C ALA A 233 28.85 -23.75 -4.69
N CYS A 234 28.39 -24.26 -3.55
CA CYS A 234 27.93 -23.43 -2.43
C CYS A 234 29.03 -22.55 -1.86
N THR A 235 30.24 -23.15 -1.65
CA THR A 235 31.40 -22.41 -1.13
C THR A 235 31.84 -21.31 -2.09
N ALA A 236 31.89 -21.59 -3.40
CA ALA A 236 32.25 -20.61 -4.43
C ALA A 236 31.26 -19.44 -4.51
N ARG A 237 29.96 -19.68 -4.25
CA ARG A 237 28.90 -18.66 -4.33
C ARG A 237 28.61 -17.95 -3.01
N LEU A 238 29.12 -18.46 -1.89
CA LEU A 238 28.88 -17.88 -0.56
C LEU A 238 29.29 -16.40 -0.48
N LYS A 239 30.53 -16.10 -0.90
CA LYS A 239 31.05 -14.72 -0.84
C LYS A 239 30.28 -13.73 -1.73
N PRO A 240 30.01 -14.02 -3.01
CA PRO A 240 29.18 -13.16 -3.86
C PRO A 240 27.77 -12.92 -3.31
N ILE A 241 27.09 -13.96 -2.80
CA ILE A 241 25.74 -13.83 -2.24
C ILE A 241 25.77 -12.94 -0.99
N LEU A 242 26.72 -13.16 -0.07
CA LEU A 242 26.85 -12.31 1.12
C LEU A 242 27.15 -10.85 0.77
N MET A 243 27.96 -10.58 -0.26
CA MET A 243 28.22 -9.22 -0.71
C MET A 243 26.94 -8.54 -1.21
N THR A 244 26.18 -9.19 -2.09
CA THR A 244 24.95 -8.60 -2.64
C THR A 244 23.89 -8.37 -1.55
N VAL A 245 23.74 -9.31 -0.63
CA VAL A 245 22.82 -9.18 0.49
C VAL A 245 23.23 -8.03 1.41
N SER A 246 24.51 -7.96 1.81
CA SER A 246 24.99 -6.89 2.69
C SER A 246 24.82 -5.51 2.07
N THR A 247 25.14 -5.34 0.79
CA THR A 247 24.96 -4.06 0.08
C THR A 247 23.49 -3.67 -0.01
N THR A 248 22.61 -4.62 -0.31
CA THR A 248 21.17 -4.36 -0.36
C THR A 248 20.61 -3.99 1.01
N VAL A 249 20.97 -4.74 2.05
CA VAL A 249 20.52 -4.46 3.42
C VAL A 249 21.00 -3.08 3.87
N LEU A 250 22.29 -2.79 3.73
CA LEU A 250 22.86 -1.48 4.12
C LEU A 250 22.23 -0.33 3.33
N GLY A 251 21.95 -0.53 2.04
CA GLY A 251 21.27 0.47 1.22
C GLY A 251 19.82 0.75 1.64
N LEU A 252 19.14 -0.23 2.24
CA LEU A 252 17.75 -0.09 2.70
C LEU A 252 17.63 0.38 4.15
N VAL A 253 18.70 0.32 4.97
CA VAL A 253 18.67 0.78 6.37
C VAL A 253 18.18 2.22 6.52
N PRO A 254 18.65 3.21 5.73
CA PRO A 254 18.15 4.59 5.85
C PRO A 254 16.64 4.68 5.60
N LEU A 255 16.12 3.88 4.67
CA LEU A 255 14.70 3.84 4.34
C LEU A 255 13.87 3.15 5.44
N ALA A 256 14.42 2.12 6.08
CA ALA A 256 13.79 1.40 7.18
C ALA A 256 13.69 2.25 8.47
N LEU A 257 14.72 3.09 8.72
CA LEU A 257 14.77 3.97 9.89
C LEU A 257 14.08 5.32 9.66
N GLY A 258 13.87 5.69 8.40
CA GLY A 258 13.23 6.94 8.03
C GLY A 258 11.72 6.94 8.33
N SER A 259 11.26 7.90 9.13
CA SER A 259 9.82 8.18 9.32
C SER A 259 9.21 8.96 8.14
N THR A 260 9.96 9.22 7.10
CA THR A 260 9.62 10.14 6.03
C THR A 260 8.74 9.50 4.97
N ALA A 261 7.50 9.97 4.91
CA ALA A 261 6.74 9.95 3.67
C ALA A 261 7.47 10.88 2.67
N ILE A 262 8.03 10.31 1.60
CA ILE A 262 8.62 11.10 0.53
C ILE A 262 7.48 11.90 -0.10
N GLY A 263 7.52 13.24 0.02
CA GLY A 263 6.47 14.12 -0.49
C GLY A 263 5.39 14.54 0.51
N GLY A 264 5.65 14.47 1.82
CA GLY A 264 4.79 15.02 2.86
C GLY A 264 3.69 14.09 3.35
N ASN A 265 2.53 14.03 2.72
CA ASN A 265 1.38 13.22 3.16
C ASN A 265 1.30 11.81 2.54
N GLY A 266 2.37 11.30 1.93
CA GLY A 266 2.42 9.97 1.33
C GLY A 266 2.56 8.84 2.36
N PRO A 267 2.34 7.57 1.96
CA PRO A 267 2.55 6.43 2.84
C PRO A 267 4.04 6.25 3.17
N SER A 268 4.34 5.80 4.39
CA SER A 268 5.71 5.47 4.80
C SER A 268 6.24 4.26 4.01
N TYR A 269 7.46 4.35 3.49
CA TYR A 269 8.15 3.26 2.80
C TYR A 269 8.93 2.34 3.75
N ALA A 270 9.00 2.67 5.04
CA ALA A 270 9.70 1.87 6.04
C ALA A 270 9.21 0.40 6.09
N PRO A 271 7.90 0.08 6.05
CA PRO A 271 7.45 -1.31 6.03
C PRO A 271 7.96 -2.11 4.83
N MET A 272 8.10 -1.47 3.66
CA MET A 272 8.67 -2.10 2.47
C MET A 272 10.14 -2.47 2.69
N ALA A 273 10.93 -1.53 3.20
CA ALA A 273 12.35 -1.76 3.48
C ALA A 273 12.55 -2.84 4.55
N ILE A 274 11.77 -2.79 5.64
CA ILE A 274 11.81 -3.79 6.72
C ILE A 274 11.47 -5.18 6.19
N ALA A 275 10.45 -5.30 5.33
CA ALA A 275 10.09 -6.57 4.70
C ALA A 275 11.24 -7.15 3.87
N ILE A 276 11.88 -6.31 3.05
CA ILE A 276 12.99 -6.75 2.19
C ILE A 276 14.20 -7.13 3.04
N ILE A 277 14.59 -6.32 4.02
CA ILE A 277 15.73 -6.61 4.91
C ILE A 277 15.52 -7.92 5.65
N GLY A 278 14.40 -8.06 6.34
CA GLY A 278 14.10 -9.24 7.15
C GLY A 278 13.99 -10.51 6.31
N GLY A 279 13.24 -10.44 5.22
CA GLY A 279 13.08 -11.56 4.32
C GLY A 279 14.39 -11.96 3.63
N LEU A 280 15.22 -10.99 3.23
CA LEU A 280 16.49 -11.24 2.57
C LEU A 280 17.53 -11.87 3.50
N LEU A 281 17.66 -11.37 4.74
CA LEU A 281 18.56 -11.94 5.74
C LEU A 281 18.17 -13.39 6.06
N PHE A 282 16.89 -13.63 6.32
CA PHE A 282 16.40 -14.97 6.65
C PHE A 282 16.50 -15.92 5.44
N SER A 283 16.14 -15.44 4.25
CA SER A 283 16.22 -16.25 3.02
C SER A 283 17.65 -16.61 2.66
N THR A 284 18.61 -15.73 2.90
CA THR A 284 20.02 -16.01 2.61
C THR A 284 20.52 -17.14 3.47
N LEU A 285 20.20 -17.12 4.76
CA LEU A 285 20.56 -18.20 5.67
C LEU A 285 19.91 -19.53 5.27
N THR A 286 18.61 -19.49 4.97
CA THR A 286 17.84 -20.69 4.63
C THR A 286 18.14 -21.20 3.22
N SER A 287 18.34 -20.32 2.23
CA SER A 287 18.62 -20.73 0.86
C SER A 287 19.95 -21.44 0.71
N LEU A 288 20.98 -21.03 1.45
CA LEU A 288 22.30 -21.71 1.45
C LEU A 288 22.21 -23.15 1.96
N LEU A 289 21.19 -23.49 2.76
CA LEU A 289 20.96 -24.84 3.26
C LEU A 289 19.90 -25.59 2.44
N LEU A 290 18.77 -24.95 2.19
CA LEU A 290 17.59 -25.59 1.61
C LEU A 290 17.70 -25.80 0.10
N VAL A 291 18.27 -24.85 -0.63
CA VAL A 291 18.39 -24.99 -2.10
C VAL A 291 19.28 -26.18 -2.46
N PRO A 292 20.49 -26.34 -1.87
CA PRO A 292 21.32 -27.52 -2.13
C PRO A 292 20.67 -28.82 -1.68
N LEU A 293 20.00 -28.82 -0.54
CA LEU A 293 19.32 -30.00 -0.01
C LEU A 293 18.16 -30.43 -0.93
N ASN A 294 17.32 -29.47 -1.33
CA ASN A 294 16.22 -29.72 -2.26
C ASN A 294 16.75 -30.18 -3.63
N TYR A 295 17.80 -29.56 -4.15
CA TYR A 295 18.45 -29.97 -5.38
C TYR A 295 18.96 -31.42 -5.30
N TYR A 296 19.64 -31.76 -4.23
CA TYR A 296 20.13 -33.16 -4.00
C TYR A 296 18.95 -34.15 -3.96
N GLY A 297 17.88 -33.80 -3.23
CA GLY A 297 16.67 -34.60 -3.14
C GLY A 297 16.00 -34.83 -4.48
N LEU A 298 15.82 -33.76 -5.28
CA LEU A 298 15.21 -33.82 -6.61
C LEU A 298 16.03 -34.65 -7.61
N VAL A 299 17.37 -34.53 -7.60
CA VAL A 299 18.23 -35.34 -8.45
C VAL A 299 18.14 -36.81 -8.07
N LYS A 300 18.13 -37.14 -6.79
CA LYS A 300 18.00 -38.50 -6.29
C LYS A 300 16.61 -39.10 -6.62
N LEU A 301 15.54 -38.32 -6.49
CA LEU A 301 14.18 -38.70 -6.92
C LEU A 301 14.13 -39.00 -8.41
N ARG A 302 14.72 -38.13 -9.25
CA ARG A 302 14.76 -38.33 -10.71
C ARG A 302 15.54 -39.61 -11.09
N SER A 303 16.63 -39.91 -10.39
CA SER A 303 17.38 -41.16 -10.63
C SER A 303 16.58 -42.41 -10.21
N ALA A 304 15.84 -42.33 -9.09
CA ALA A 304 15.02 -43.42 -8.61
C ALA A 304 13.83 -43.70 -9.54
N THR A 305 13.15 -42.64 -10.03
CA THR A 305 12.04 -42.76 -10.98
C THR A 305 12.52 -43.26 -12.36
N GLY A 306 13.68 -42.81 -12.83
CA GLY A 306 14.32 -43.30 -14.06
C GLY A 306 14.61 -44.79 -13.99
N ASN A 307 15.13 -45.26 -12.85
CA ASN A 307 15.40 -46.71 -12.63
C ASN A 307 14.10 -47.54 -12.55
N LEU A 308 13.04 -47.02 -11.98
CA LEU A 308 11.70 -47.68 -11.96
C LEU A 308 11.10 -47.82 -13.35
N VAL A 309 11.16 -46.77 -14.17
CA VAL A 309 10.68 -46.78 -15.54
C VAL A 309 11.51 -47.72 -16.44
N ALA A 310 12.83 -47.72 -16.26
CA ALA A 310 13.71 -48.66 -16.97
C ALA A 310 13.43 -50.10 -16.57
N ARG A 311 13.16 -50.35 -15.29
CA ARG A 311 12.82 -51.68 -14.76
C ARG A 311 11.46 -52.20 -15.27
N SER A 312 10.46 -51.32 -15.35
CA SER A 312 9.16 -51.65 -15.91
C SER A 312 9.22 -51.96 -17.42
N ARG A 313 10.04 -51.18 -18.19
CA ARG A 313 10.26 -51.43 -19.61
C ARG A 313 10.99 -52.76 -19.88
N LEU A 314 11.95 -53.11 -19.02
CA LEU A 314 12.65 -54.41 -19.09
C LEU A 314 11.70 -55.56 -18.74
N TRP A 315 10.81 -55.37 -17.80
CA TRP A 315 9.77 -56.36 -17.44
C TRP A 315 8.77 -56.58 -18.58
N GLN A 316 8.28 -55.52 -19.22
CA GLN A 316 7.43 -55.62 -20.40
C GLN A 316 8.13 -56.32 -21.59
N ARG A 317 9.40 -56.01 -21.84
CA ARG A 317 10.18 -56.69 -22.90
C ARG A 317 10.42 -58.17 -22.59
N ARG A 318 10.51 -58.59 -21.32
CA ARG A 318 10.63 -60.01 -20.95
C ARG A 318 9.29 -60.75 -21.16
N LEU A 319 8.17 -60.11 -20.82
CA LEU A 319 6.84 -60.72 -21.06
C LEU A 319 6.54 -60.92 -22.56
N LEU A 320 6.93 -59.95 -23.39
CA LEU A 320 6.78 -60.03 -24.85
C LEU A 320 7.71 -61.02 -25.56
N ARG A 321 8.76 -61.52 -24.87
CA ARG A 321 9.62 -62.59 -25.40
C ARG A 321 9.21 -63.99 -24.95
N GLN A 322 8.28 -64.10 -24.02
CA GLN A 322 7.79 -65.37 -23.51
C GLN A 322 6.37 -65.70 -24.06
N ALA A 323 5.73 -64.78 -24.78
CA ALA A 323 4.58 -64.98 -25.59
C ALA A 323 4.97 -65.14 -27.06
#